data_a52cb8ff80ef814b21cf90f5fe681109
#
_entry.id   a52cb8ff80ef814b21cf90f5fe681109
#
_cell.length_a   1.000
_cell.length_b   1.000
_cell.length_c   1.000
_cell.angle_alpha   90.00
_cell.angle_beta   90.00
_cell.angle_gamma   90.00
#
_symmetry.space_group_name_H-M   'P 1'
#
loop_
_entity.id
_entity.type
_entity.pdbx_description
1 polymer ?
#
loop_
_entity_poly.entity_id
_entity_poly.type
_entity_poly.pdbx_seq_one_letter_code
_entity_poly.pdbx_strand_id
1 'polypeptide(L)'
;MPWRRRDTQRAHGFTLLEVVAGLGLAMVLAGVGAVQLVALVQTARLAGAAREVATALRLARGIALSSDASIEVRFDPGRALCETRERAGTLLSTRWLPPGVGFAALPARSRVLFGGLGSAENATVTLAAGARTRSVIVNQRGRVRVQ
;
A
#
# COMPACT_ATOMS: atom_id res chain seq x y z
N MET A 1 55.32 12.20 -49.12
CA MET A 1 53.93 12.38 -48.68
C MET A 1 53.27 11.02 -48.65
N PRO A 2 52.92 10.45 -47.45
CA PRO A 2 52.19 9.20 -47.37
C PRO A 2 50.68 9.52 -47.29
N TRP A 3 49.88 9.05 -48.24
CA TRP A 3 48.45 9.20 -48.15
C TRP A 3 47.77 8.18 -47.20
N ARG A 4 47.04 8.75 -46.28
CA ARG A 4 46.18 8.05 -45.34
C ARG A 4 45.15 7.23 -46.10
N ARG A 5 45.19 5.90 -45.95
CA ARG A 5 44.05 5.04 -46.25
C ARG A 5 42.91 5.42 -45.30
N ARG A 6 41.82 5.95 -45.84
CA ARG A 6 40.55 6.04 -45.12
C ARG A 6 40.02 4.62 -45.00
N ASP A 7 40.07 4.07 -43.79
CA ASP A 7 39.32 2.89 -43.45
C ASP A 7 37.84 3.28 -43.59
N THR A 8 37.20 2.85 -44.66
CA THR A 8 35.75 2.88 -44.80
C THR A 8 35.19 1.82 -43.88
N GLN A 9 34.85 2.21 -42.67
CA GLN A 9 34.04 1.39 -41.81
C GLN A 9 32.75 1.05 -42.55
N ARG A 10 32.61 -0.20 -42.97
CA ARG A 10 31.39 -0.73 -43.57
C ARG A 10 30.30 -0.61 -42.53
N ALA A 11 29.38 0.33 -42.68
CA ALA A 11 28.15 0.39 -41.92
C ALA A 11 27.37 -0.89 -42.22
N HIS A 12 27.36 -1.83 -41.29
CA HIS A 12 26.52 -3.03 -41.37
C HIS A 12 25.10 -2.60 -41.01
N GLY A 13 24.24 -2.53 -42.06
CA GLY A 13 22.80 -2.35 -41.86
C GLY A 13 22.18 -3.60 -41.24
N PHE A 14 21.24 -3.42 -40.36
CA PHE A 14 20.46 -4.52 -39.78
C PHE A 14 19.66 -5.25 -40.88
N THR A 15 19.63 -6.56 -40.82
CA THR A 15 18.77 -7.35 -41.71
C THR A 15 17.32 -7.30 -41.25
N LEU A 16 16.36 -7.40 -42.18
CA LEU A 16 14.93 -7.47 -41.85
C LEU A 16 14.64 -8.60 -40.85
N LEU A 17 15.32 -9.75 -41.02
CA LEU A 17 15.19 -10.90 -40.15
C LEU A 17 15.62 -10.58 -38.72
N GLU A 18 16.73 -9.84 -38.55
CA GLU A 18 17.25 -9.47 -37.25
C GLU A 18 16.30 -8.54 -36.48
N VAL A 19 15.69 -7.57 -37.22
CA VAL A 19 14.68 -6.67 -36.62
C VAL A 19 13.44 -7.43 -36.22
N VAL A 20 12.92 -8.36 -37.03
CA VAL A 20 11.77 -9.16 -36.72
C VAL A 20 12.04 -10.10 -35.53
N ALA A 21 13.21 -10.74 -35.49
CA ALA A 21 13.61 -11.59 -34.39
C ALA A 21 13.77 -10.79 -33.09
N GLY A 22 14.38 -9.60 -33.16
CA GLY A 22 14.52 -8.69 -32.03
C GLY A 22 13.18 -8.21 -31.47
N LEU A 23 12.22 -7.87 -32.36
CA LEU A 23 10.85 -7.50 -31.97
C LEU A 23 10.12 -8.66 -31.30
N GLY A 24 10.22 -9.88 -31.83
CA GLY A 24 9.65 -11.09 -31.26
C GLY A 24 10.18 -11.35 -29.83
N LEU A 25 11.48 -11.27 -29.64
CA LEU A 25 12.11 -11.42 -28.33
C LEU A 25 11.66 -10.32 -27.35
N ALA A 26 11.60 -9.08 -27.79
CA ALA A 26 11.13 -7.95 -26.99
C ALA A 26 9.68 -8.12 -26.52
N MET A 27 8.79 -8.64 -27.38
CA MET A 27 7.40 -8.92 -27.01
C MET A 27 7.29 -10.00 -25.95
N VAL A 28 8.07 -11.08 -26.06
CA VAL A 28 8.09 -12.15 -25.05
C VAL A 28 8.57 -11.61 -23.70
N LEU A 29 9.66 -10.84 -23.67
CA LEU A 29 10.20 -10.24 -22.45
C LEU A 29 9.22 -9.23 -21.83
N ALA A 30 8.56 -8.42 -22.63
CA ALA A 30 7.54 -7.48 -22.18
C ALA A 30 6.33 -8.20 -21.53
N GLY A 31 5.89 -9.31 -22.12
CA GLY A 31 4.79 -10.12 -21.59
C GLY A 31 5.09 -10.69 -20.20
N VAL A 32 6.29 -11.24 -20.00
CA VAL A 32 6.73 -11.75 -18.69
C VAL A 32 6.88 -10.62 -17.67
N GLY A 33 7.42 -9.47 -18.08
CA GLY A 33 7.62 -8.30 -17.22
C GLY A 33 6.30 -7.71 -16.71
N ALA A 34 5.26 -7.68 -17.53
CA ALA A 34 3.95 -7.11 -17.18
C ALA A 34 3.30 -7.80 -15.97
N VAL A 35 3.35 -9.14 -15.91
CA VAL A 35 2.78 -9.91 -14.79
C VAL A 35 3.50 -9.60 -13.48
N GLN A 36 4.82 -9.50 -13.51
CA GLN A 36 5.62 -9.18 -12.33
C GLN A 36 5.34 -7.75 -11.82
N LEU A 37 5.13 -6.81 -12.73
CA LEU A 37 4.84 -5.41 -12.38
C LEU A 37 3.51 -5.28 -11.66
N VAL A 38 2.46 -5.99 -12.12
CA VAL A 38 1.14 -5.99 -11.45
C VAL A 38 1.26 -6.51 -10.01
N ALA A 39 1.99 -7.62 -9.80
CA ALA A 39 2.20 -8.18 -8.48
C ALA A 39 2.97 -7.23 -7.54
N LEU A 40 3.95 -6.51 -8.07
CA LEU A 40 4.71 -5.50 -7.33
C LEU A 40 3.82 -4.31 -6.90
N VAL A 41 3.01 -3.80 -7.82
CA VAL A 41 2.08 -2.69 -7.55
C VAL A 41 1.07 -3.07 -6.48
N GLN A 42 0.49 -4.28 -6.52
CA GLN A 42 -0.43 -4.75 -5.49
C GLN A 42 0.24 -4.83 -4.11
N THR A 43 1.48 -5.32 -4.06
CA THR A 43 2.25 -5.39 -2.81
C THR A 43 2.53 -4.00 -2.23
N ALA A 44 2.92 -3.06 -3.09
CA ALA A 44 3.19 -1.68 -2.70
C ALA A 44 1.91 -0.98 -2.18
N ARG A 45 0.78 -1.16 -2.86
CA ARG A 45 -0.54 -0.63 -2.43
C ARG A 45 -0.95 -1.18 -1.07
N LEU A 46 -0.83 -2.50 -0.88
CA LEU A 46 -1.15 -3.14 0.39
C LEU A 46 -0.26 -2.64 1.54
N ALA A 47 1.05 -2.52 1.29
CA ALA A 47 1.97 -1.98 2.28
C ALA A 47 1.69 -0.50 2.59
N GLY A 48 1.34 0.31 1.59
CA GLY A 48 0.91 1.70 1.76
C GLY A 48 -0.36 1.80 2.61
N ALA A 49 -1.39 1.03 2.26
CA ALA A 49 -2.65 1.00 3.01
C ALA A 49 -2.47 0.60 4.48
N ALA A 50 -1.63 -0.42 4.75
CA ALA A 50 -1.34 -0.83 6.12
C ALA A 50 -0.63 0.28 6.93
N ARG A 51 0.27 1.04 6.29
CA ARG A 51 0.91 2.21 6.91
C ARG A 51 -0.08 3.34 7.16
N GLU A 52 -1.00 3.61 6.23
CA GLU A 52 -2.04 4.63 6.40
C GLU A 52 -2.99 4.30 7.55
N VAL A 53 -3.47 3.06 7.64
CA VAL A 53 -4.29 2.60 8.78
C VAL A 53 -3.51 2.71 10.09
N ALA A 54 -2.25 2.30 10.11
CA ALA A 54 -1.40 2.44 11.30
C ALA A 54 -1.19 3.92 11.69
N THR A 55 -1.07 4.82 10.73
CA THR A 55 -0.94 6.26 10.96
C THR A 55 -2.23 6.85 11.51
N ALA A 56 -3.40 6.46 10.96
CA ALA A 56 -4.70 6.88 11.49
C ALA A 56 -4.89 6.45 12.94
N LEU A 57 -4.52 5.22 13.29
CA LEU A 57 -4.58 4.70 14.65
C LEU A 57 -3.62 5.43 15.61
N ARG A 58 -2.39 5.74 15.16
CA ARG A 58 -1.43 6.52 15.96
C ARG A 58 -1.89 7.96 16.17
N LEU A 59 -2.47 8.58 15.15
CA LEU A 59 -3.04 9.92 15.23
C LEU A 59 -4.22 9.95 16.21
N ALA A 60 -5.14 8.99 16.10
CA ALA A 60 -6.27 8.85 17.03
C ALA A 60 -5.80 8.74 18.49
N ARG A 61 -4.76 7.93 18.73
CA ARG A 61 -4.12 7.84 20.06
C ARG A 61 -3.51 9.17 20.50
N GLY A 62 -2.81 9.87 19.60
CA GLY A 62 -2.23 11.19 19.90
C GLY A 62 -3.28 12.22 20.29
N ILE A 63 -4.39 12.26 19.54
CA ILE A 63 -5.53 13.16 19.86
C ILE A 63 -6.14 12.77 21.21
N ALA A 64 -6.37 11.46 21.47
CA ALA A 64 -6.92 11.00 22.74
C ALA A 64 -6.08 11.46 23.94
N LEU A 65 -4.73 11.38 23.81
CA LEU A 65 -3.80 11.82 24.84
C LEU A 65 -3.78 13.35 25.03
N SER A 66 -3.91 14.13 23.94
CA SER A 66 -3.84 15.59 24.01
C SER A 66 -5.13 16.24 24.45
N SER A 67 -6.28 15.61 24.17
CA SER A 67 -7.61 16.16 24.52
C SER A 67 -8.25 15.52 25.75
N ASP A 68 -7.57 14.52 26.35
CA ASP A 68 -8.13 13.67 27.42
C ASP A 68 -9.51 13.11 27.07
N ALA A 69 -9.74 12.88 25.77
CA ALA A 69 -11.02 12.41 25.24
C ALA A 69 -10.89 10.97 24.69
N SER A 70 -12.03 10.27 24.64
CA SER A 70 -12.07 8.97 23.98
C SER A 70 -12.23 9.14 22.47
N ILE A 71 -11.27 8.61 21.71
CA ILE A 71 -11.25 8.66 20.23
C ILE A 71 -11.46 7.25 19.68
N GLU A 72 -12.34 7.16 18.71
CA GLU A 72 -12.71 5.92 18.05
C GLU A 72 -12.26 5.94 16.59
N VAL A 73 -11.65 4.84 16.13
CA VAL A 73 -11.39 4.61 14.70
C VAL A 73 -12.31 3.51 14.22
N ARG A 74 -13.26 3.83 13.35
CA ARG A 74 -14.22 2.90 12.73
C ARG A 74 -13.73 2.48 11.35
N PHE A 75 -13.96 1.22 11.01
CA PHE A 75 -13.65 0.64 9.71
C PHE A 75 -14.94 0.29 8.98
N ASP A 76 -15.09 0.79 7.76
CA ASP A 76 -16.20 0.45 6.86
C ASP A 76 -15.68 -0.46 5.74
N PRO A 77 -15.93 -1.76 5.80
CA PRO A 77 -15.48 -2.68 4.75
C PRO A 77 -16.21 -2.47 3.43
N GLY A 78 -17.47 -2.02 3.45
CA GLY A 78 -18.25 -1.79 2.24
C GLY A 78 -17.76 -0.61 1.40
N ARG A 79 -17.24 0.42 2.08
CA ARG A 79 -16.70 1.61 1.44
C ARG A 79 -15.17 1.62 1.37
N ALA A 80 -14.51 0.61 1.96
CA ALA A 80 -13.05 0.52 2.05
C ALA A 80 -12.42 1.80 2.64
N LEU A 81 -12.94 2.28 3.78
CA LEU A 81 -12.46 3.47 4.48
C LEU A 81 -12.33 3.27 5.98
N CYS A 82 -11.54 4.11 6.63
CA CYS A 82 -11.53 4.26 8.08
C CYS A 82 -11.82 5.72 8.46
N GLU A 83 -12.65 5.88 9.50
CA GLU A 83 -13.07 7.16 10.06
C GLU A 83 -12.56 7.29 11.47
N THR A 84 -11.91 8.40 11.77
CA THR A 84 -11.53 8.78 13.13
C THR A 84 -12.59 9.73 13.67
N ARG A 85 -13.20 9.38 14.80
CA ARG A 85 -14.27 10.14 15.43
C ARG A 85 -14.01 10.33 16.91
N GLU A 86 -14.49 11.42 17.48
CA GLU A 86 -14.68 11.51 18.92
C GLU A 86 -15.84 10.59 19.35
N ARG A 87 -15.78 10.09 20.58
CA ARG A 87 -16.88 9.29 21.12
C ARG A 87 -18.21 10.08 21.17
N ALA A 88 -18.15 11.40 21.26
CA ALA A 88 -19.28 12.30 21.17
C ALA A 88 -19.94 12.35 19.78
N GLY A 89 -19.30 11.79 18.74
CA GLY A 89 -19.82 11.67 17.38
C GLY A 89 -19.17 12.58 16.36
N THR A 90 -18.32 13.54 16.75
CA THR A 90 -17.62 14.44 15.85
C THR A 90 -16.66 13.69 14.93
N LEU A 91 -16.82 13.84 13.62
CA LEU A 91 -15.88 13.26 12.63
C LEU A 91 -14.62 14.12 12.56
N LEU A 92 -13.47 13.53 12.85
CA LEU A 92 -12.18 14.21 12.83
C LEU A 92 -11.43 13.98 11.50
N SER A 93 -11.51 12.76 10.95
CA SER A 93 -10.79 12.41 9.73
C SER A 93 -11.42 11.20 9.04
N THR A 94 -11.38 11.19 7.72
CA THR A 94 -11.73 10.03 6.88
C THR A 94 -10.55 9.69 5.99
N ARG A 95 -10.23 8.39 5.89
CA ARG A 95 -9.17 7.89 5.00
C ARG A 95 -9.70 6.72 4.19
N TRP A 96 -9.48 6.79 2.89
CA TRP A 96 -9.87 5.77 1.92
C TRP A 96 -8.70 4.81 1.68
N LEU A 97 -9.00 3.52 1.57
CA LEU A 97 -8.02 2.56 1.11
C LEU A 97 -7.79 2.70 -0.41
N PRO A 98 -6.58 2.43 -0.88
CA PRO A 98 -6.29 2.46 -2.31
C PRO A 98 -7.06 1.37 -3.07
N PRO A 99 -7.35 1.58 -4.36
CA PRO A 99 -8.09 0.62 -5.19
C PRO A 99 -7.46 -0.77 -5.17
N GLY A 100 -8.30 -1.80 -5.00
CA GLY A 100 -7.87 -3.20 -4.93
C GLY A 100 -7.36 -3.66 -3.56
N VAL A 101 -7.42 -2.80 -2.54
CA VAL A 101 -7.16 -3.17 -1.15
C VAL A 101 -8.46 -3.09 -0.35
N GLY A 102 -8.75 -4.11 0.43
CA GLY A 102 -9.92 -4.18 1.30
C GLY A 102 -9.58 -4.71 2.70
N PHE A 103 -10.56 -4.69 3.59
CA PHE A 103 -10.45 -5.31 4.90
C PHE A 103 -10.79 -6.81 4.79
N ALA A 104 -9.84 -7.69 5.14
CA ALA A 104 -10.04 -9.13 5.19
C ALA A 104 -10.55 -9.60 6.56
N ALA A 105 -10.07 -8.97 7.64
CA ALA A 105 -10.57 -9.22 8.99
C ALA A 105 -10.53 -7.92 9.81
N LEU A 106 -11.55 -7.71 10.60
CA LEU A 106 -11.72 -6.55 11.46
C LEU A 106 -11.92 -6.99 12.92
N PRO A 107 -11.55 -6.13 13.90
CA PRO A 107 -11.85 -6.38 15.29
C PRO A 107 -13.37 -6.41 15.55
N ALA A 108 -13.77 -6.96 16.69
CA ALA A 108 -15.16 -6.94 17.12
C ALA A 108 -15.71 -5.50 17.06
N ARG A 109 -16.93 -5.33 16.52
CA ARG A 109 -17.58 -4.03 16.30
C ARG A 109 -16.92 -3.14 15.25
N SER A 110 -15.99 -3.66 14.42
CA SER A 110 -15.31 -2.93 13.34
C SER A 110 -14.74 -1.58 13.76
N ARG A 111 -14.19 -1.51 14.99
CA ARG A 111 -13.62 -0.28 15.55
C ARG A 111 -12.48 -0.55 16.52
N VAL A 112 -11.67 0.48 16.76
CA VAL A 112 -10.67 0.56 17.83
C VAL A 112 -10.92 1.82 18.64
N LEU A 113 -11.03 1.69 19.96
CA LEU A 113 -11.25 2.79 20.89
C LEU A 113 -9.94 3.11 21.62
N PHE A 114 -9.57 4.38 21.66
CA PHE A 114 -8.46 4.92 22.46
C PHE A 114 -9.03 5.77 23.58
N GLY A 115 -8.62 5.51 24.81
CA GLY A 115 -8.96 6.34 25.98
C GLY A 115 -7.99 7.52 26.14
N GLY A 116 -8.37 8.53 26.93
CA GLY A 116 -7.59 9.74 27.20
C GLY A 116 -6.19 9.47 27.78
N LEU A 117 -5.99 8.34 28.45
CA LEU A 117 -4.67 7.89 28.93
C LEU A 117 -3.84 7.15 27.86
N GLY A 118 -4.31 7.10 26.60
CA GLY A 118 -3.64 6.42 25.49
C GLY A 118 -3.74 4.90 25.49
N SER A 119 -4.56 4.33 26.38
CA SER A 119 -4.91 2.90 26.38
C SER A 119 -5.84 2.57 25.21
N ALA A 120 -5.83 1.33 24.75
CA ALA A 120 -6.71 0.86 23.68
C ALA A 120 -7.22 -0.56 23.96
N GLU A 121 -8.28 -0.96 23.29
CA GLU A 121 -8.67 -2.36 23.20
C GLU A 121 -7.67 -3.11 22.29
N ASN A 122 -7.32 -4.36 22.65
CA ASN A 122 -6.55 -5.21 21.74
C ASN A 122 -7.31 -5.40 20.43
N ALA A 123 -6.68 -5.09 19.32
CA ALA A 123 -7.32 -5.16 18.02
C ALA A 123 -6.33 -5.59 16.93
N THR A 124 -6.82 -6.37 15.99
CA THR A 124 -6.09 -6.72 14.77
C THR A 124 -6.96 -6.35 13.58
N VAL A 125 -6.41 -5.53 12.69
CA VAL A 125 -7.03 -5.15 11.43
C VAL A 125 -6.21 -5.80 10.32
N THR A 126 -6.80 -6.70 9.56
CA THR A 126 -6.15 -7.37 8.43
C THR A 126 -6.65 -6.80 7.13
N LEU A 127 -5.73 -6.34 6.31
CA LEU A 127 -5.94 -5.83 4.96
C LEU A 127 -5.56 -6.91 3.95
N ALA A 128 -6.25 -6.94 2.81
CA ALA A 128 -5.94 -7.85 1.70
C ALA A 128 -5.90 -7.13 0.36
N ALA A 129 -5.03 -7.62 -0.53
CA ALA A 129 -4.98 -7.27 -1.94
C ALA A 129 -4.72 -8.56 -2.74
N GLY A 130 -5.76 -9.11 -3.37
CA GLY A 130 -5.74 -10.46 -3.95
C GLY A 130 -5.45 -11.51 -2.89
N ALA A 131 -4.46 -12.37 -3.12
CA ALA A 131 -4.06 -13.43 -2.18
C ALA A 131 -3.12 -12.96 -1.05
N ARG A 132 -2.73 -11.69 -1.03
CA ARG A 132 -1.77 -11.15 -0.07
C ARG A 132 -2.49 -10.42 1.06
N THR A 133 -1.99 -10.58 2.28
CA THR A 133 -2.53 -9.92 3.47
C THR A 133 -1.45 -9.19 4.25
N ARG A 134 -1.87 -8.18 4.99
CA ARG A 134 -1.07 -7.46 6.00
C ARG A 134 -1.92 -7.14 7.19
N SER A 135 -1.35 -7.24 8.39
CA SER A 135 -2.06 -6.98 9.63
C SER A 135 -1.51 -5.76 10.35
N VAL A 136 -2.42 -4.97 10.90
CA VAL A 136 -2.12 -3.86 11.81
C VAL A 136 -2.63 -4.26 13.19
N ILE A 137 -1.73 -4.35 14.16
CA ILE A 137 -2.02 -4.82 15.52
C ILE A 137 -1.92 -3.66 16.48
N VAL A 138 -2.94 -3.50 17.31
CA VAL A 138 -2.99 -2.54 18.42
C VAL A 138 -3.05 -3.32 19.73
N ASN A 139 -2.18 -3.01 20.68
CA ASN A 139 -2.19 -3.61 22.01
C ASN A 139 -2.90 -2.70 23.03
N GLN A 140 -3.17 -3.22 24.24
CA GLN A 140 -3.84 -2.49 25.33
C GLN A 140 -3.15 -1.17 25.71
N ARG A 141 -1.84 -1.05 25.49
CA ARG A 141 -1.09 0.21 25.73
C ARG A 141 -1.19 1.19 24.55
N GLY A 142 -2.04 0.92 23.55
CA GLY A 142 -2.21 1.74 22.37
C GLY A 142 -1.02 1.72 21.40
N ARG A 143 -0.08 0.75 21.54
CA ARG A 143 1.04 0.62 20.58
C ARG A 143 0.54 -0.04 19.30
N VAL A 144 0.82 0.59 18.17
CA VAL A 144 0.43 0.13 16.82
C VAL A 144 1.65 -0.45 16.10
N ARG A 145 1.52 -1.69 15.59
CA ARG A 145 2.54 -2.39 14.78
C ARG A 145 1.93 -2.86 13.46
N VAL A 146 2.72 -2.88 12.40
CA VAL A 146 2.38 -3.45 11.09
C VAL A 146 3.18 -4.75 10.93
N GLN A 147 2.51 -5.82 10.50
CA GLN A 147 3.08 -7.13 10.16
C GLN A 147 2.77 -7.51 8.71
#